data_0dd102627b70839eaf6627aa58f2d398
#
_entry.id   0dd102627b70839eaf6627aa58f2d398
#
_cell.length_a   1.000
_cell.length_b   1.000
_cell.length_c   1.000
_cell.angle_alpha   90.00
_cell.angle_beta   90.00
_cell.angle_gamma   90.00
#
_symmetry.space_group_name_H-M   'P 1'
#
loop_
_entity.id
_entity.type
_entity.pdbx_description
1 polymer ?
#
loop_
_entity_poly.entity_id
_entity_poly.type
_entity_poly.pdbx_seq_one_letter_code
_entity_poly.pdbx_strand_id
1 'polypeptide(L)'
;EYTDLDYAYYSDPNRVVIRNEWDGVEQATVQSDTAQVRQKGGIKSLILADVQKGDTLLYLENLDNWCKVMTADGYTGYIQTEDISEPEAIEARTAKKDSYERITRDHKINLVWHQSTSTESNDAMAEMTAEMTGVNVISPTWFSVTDETGTISSLASADYVKLAHEAGREVWGLIDNFNEAFDETTDLAYASVRSRIIEQLLAEAASCGMDGINVDFENLKEAGIPHYLQFLRELTSAAHAQNL
;
A
#
# COMPACT_ATOMS: atom_id res chain seq x y z
N GLU A 1 -2.83 -6.30 9.33
CA GLU A 1 -2.71 -6.17 7.88
C GLU A 1 -3.72 -5.15 7.37
N TYR A 2 -3.31 -4.34 6.41
CA TYR A 2 -4.16 -3.33 5.79
C TYR A 2 -4.93 -3.92 4.62
N THR A 3 -6.25 -3.74 4.59
CA THR A 3 -7.11 -4.19 3.50
C THR A 3 -7.51 -3.00 2.64
N ASP A 4 -7.31 -3.13 1.34
CA ASP A 4 -7.67 -2.13 0.35
C ASP A 4 -9.18 -2.05 0.17
N LEU A 5 -9.78 -0.86 0.35
CA LEU A 5 -11.22 -0.67 0.19
C LEU A 5 -11.69 -0.80 -1.25
N ASP A 6 -10.85 -0.51 -2.25
CA ASP A 6 -11.22 -0.69 -3.65
C ASP A 6 -11.55 -2.16 -3.97
N TYR A 7 -10.95 -3.11 -3.24
CA TYR A 7 -11.20 -4.55 -3.38
C TYR A 7 -12.11 -5.12 -2.28
N ALA A 8 -12.13 -4.54 -1.08
CA ALA A 8 -12.95 -5.02 0.03
C ALA A 8 -14.44 -5.02 -0.29
N TYR A 9 -14.89 -4.13 -1.17
CA TYR A 9 -16.28 -4.03 -1.61
C TYR A 9 -16.80 -5.28 -2.34
N TYR A 10 -15.92 -6.03 -3.00
CA TYR A 10 -16.24 -7.23 -3.76
C TYR A 10 -15.85 -8.53 -3.04
N SER A 11 -15.23 -8.44 -1.88
CA SER A 11 -14.80 -9.62 -1.14
C SER A 11 -15.92 -10.14 -0.26
N ASP A 12 -16.37 -11.37 -0.52
CA ASP A 12 -17.16 -12.11 0.46
C ASP A 12 -16.29 -12.36 1.69
N PRO A 13 -16.65 -11.85 2.89
CA PRO A 13 -15.84 -12.04 4.09
C PRO A 13 -15.63 -13.50 4.46
N ASN A 14 -16.46 -14.41 3.96
CA ASN A 14 -16.26 -15.84 4.13
C ASN A 14 -15.20 -16.44 3.18
N ARG A 15 -14.71 -15.65 2.22
CA ARG A 15 -13.73 -16.07 1.21
C ARG A 15 -12.31 -15.54 1.48
N VAL A 16 -12.13 -14.78 2.55
CA VAL A 16 -10.82 -14.23 2.94
C VAL A 16 -10.39 -14.87 4.24
N VAL A 17 -9.25 -15.55 4.23
CA VAL A 17 -8.63 -16.11 5.43
C VAL A 17 -7.30 -15.42 5.68
N ILE A 18 -7.23 -14.69 6.80
CA ILE A 18 -6.00 -14.05 7.26
C ILE A 18 -5.45 -14.88 8.42
N ARG A 19 -4.21 -15.31 8.32
CA ARG A 19 -3.51 -16.07 9.35
C ARG A 19 -2.15 -15.46 9.64
N ASN A 20 -1.85 -15.28 10.91
CA ASN A 20 -0.53 -14.83 11.37
C ASN A 20 0.50 -15.98 11.35
N GLU A 21 0.02 -17.21 11.51
CA GLU A 21 0.85 -18.42 11.57
C GLU A 21 0.23 -19.50 10.68
N TRP A 22 1.08 -20.24 10.00
CA TRP A 22 0.68 -21.33 9.12
C TRP A 22 1.02 -22.70 9.70
N ASP A 23 1.59 -22.73 10.92
CA ASP A 23 1.89 -23.96 11.62
C ASP A 23 0.59 -24.74 11.90
N GLY A 24 0.58 -26.02 11.52
CA GLY A 24 -0.59 -26.88 11.68
C GLY A 24 -1.72 -26.64 10.67
N VAL A 25 -1.48 -25.87 9.61
CA VAL A 25 -2.40 -25.77 8.47
C VAL A 25 -2.13 -26.94 7.53
N GLU A 26 -3.18 -27.66 7.19
CA GLU A 26 -3.12 -28.83 6.31
C GLU A 26 -3.85 -28.56 5.00
N GLN A 27 -3.45 -29.27 3.96
CA GLN A 27 -4.11 -29.30 2.66
C GLN A 27 -4.36 -30.74 2.22
N ALA A 28 -5.37 -30.92 1.40
CA ALA A 28 -5.62 -32.18 0.72
C ALA A 28 -5.83 -31.93 -0.77
N THR A 29 -5.48 -32.94 -1.59
CA THR A 29 -5.65 -32.87 -3.05
C THR A 29 -6.84 -33.71 -3.47
N VAL A 30 -7.69 -33.21 -4.34
CA VAL A 30 -8.82 -33.93 -4.92
C VAL A 30 -8.29 -35.10 -5.78
N GLN A 31 -8.73 -36.32 -5.49
CA GLN A 31 -8.32 -37.54 -6.16
C GLN A 31 -9.34 -38.04 -7.18
N SER A 32 -10.62 -37.77 -6.95
CA SER A 32 -11.72 -38.11 -7.86
C SER A 32 -11.68 -37.17 -9.08
N ASP A 33 -12.05 -37.66 -10.24
CA ASP A 33 -12.07 -36.86 -11.48
C ASP A 33 -12.93 -35.58 -11.33
N THR A 34 -14.05 -35.74 -10.60
CA THR A 34 -14.92 -34.62 -10.17
C THR A 34 -15.44 -34.90 -8.76
N ALA A 35 -15.51 -33.85 -7.93
CA ALA A 35 -16.10 -33.92 -6.60
C ALA A 35 -16.84 -32.63 -6.27
N GLN A 36 -17.61 -32.61 -5.18
CA GLN A 36 -18.46 -31.48 -4.82
C GLN A 36 -18.23 -31.05 -3.39
N VAL A 37 -17.91 -29.77 -3.22
CA VAL A 37 -17.93 -29.13 -1.91
C VAL A 37 -19.35 -28.68 -1.61
N ARG A 38 -19.91 -29.14 -0.50
CA ARG A 38 -21.30 -28.93 -0.11
C ARG A 38 -21.42 -28.11 1.18
N GLN A 39 -22.56 -27.46 1.36
CA GLN A 39 -22.85 -26.66 2.54
C GLN A 39 -22.83 -27.46 3.84
N LYS A 40 -23.21 -28.72 3.81
CA LYS A 40 -23.22 -29.66 4.96
C LYS A 40 -22.73 -31.02 4.51
N GLY A 41 -22.22 -31.83 5.44
CA GLY A 41 -21.85 -33.23 5.18
C GLY A 41 -23.05 -34.07 4.83
N GLY A 42 -23.36 -34.22 3.55
CA GLY A 42 -24.47 -35.03 3.06
C GLY A 42 -24.74 -34.81 1.57
N ILE A 43 -25.01 -35.92 0.85
CA ILE A 43 -25.21 -35.93 -0.61
C ILE A 43 -26.42 -35.10 -1.09
N LYS A 44 -27.35 -34.77 -0.20
CA LYS A 44 -28.53 -33.94 -0.50
C LYS A 44 -28.34 -32.48 -0.15
N SER A 45 -27.18 -32.11 0.41
CA SER A 45 -26.87 -30.74 0.77
C SER A 45 -26.58 -29.89 -0.49
N LEU A 46 -26.80 -28.57 -0.38
CA LEU A 46 -26.50 -27.61 -1.44
C LEU A 46 -25.04 -27.72 -1.86
N ILE A 47 -24.79 -27.74 -3.16
CA ILE A 47 -23.46 -27.70 -3.73
C ILE A 47 -23.01 -26.26 -3.71
N LEU A 48 -21.83 -26.00 -3.14
CA LEU A 48 -21.18 -24.68 -3.09
C LEU A 48 -20.17 -24.53 -4.22
N ALA A 49 -19.44 -25.60 -4.54
CA ALA A 49 -18.44 -25.61 -5.60
C ALA A 49 -18.27 -27.01 -6.18
N ASP A 50 -18.04 -27.11 -7.48
CA ASP A 50 -17.51 -28.29 -8.14
C ASP A 50 -15.99 -28.19 -8.18
N VAL A 51 -15.28 -29.25 -7.83
CA VAL A 51 -13.84 -29.37 -7.82
C VAL A 51 -13.38 -30.56 -8.66
N GLN A 52 -12.17 -30.48 -9.19
CA GLN A 52 -11.62 -31.46 -10.12
C GLN A 52 -10.36 -32.11 -9.55
N LYS A 53 -10.00 -33.24 -10.12
CA LYS A 53 -8.76 -33.95 -9.78
C LYS A 53 -7.54 -33.07 -9.90
N GLY A 54 -6.76 -33.03 -8.82
CA GLY A 54 -5.57 -32.19 -8.71
C GLY A 54 -5.80 -30.84 -8.03
N ASP A 55 -7.07 -30.43 -7.81
CA ASP A 55 -7.37 -29.23 -7.04
C ASP A 55 -6.90 -29.40 -5.60
N THR A 56 -6.29 -28.36 -5.04
CA THR A 56 -5.83 -28.33 -3.66
C THR A 56 -6.85 -27.61 -2.79
N LEU A 57 -7.24 -28.24 -1.70
CA LEU A 57 -8.20 -27.74 -0.72
C LEU A 57 -7.49 -27.52 0.63
N LEU A 58 -7.76 -26.42 1.32
CA LEU A 58 -7.40 -26.28 2.72
C LEU A 58 -8.23 -27.31 3.53
N TYR A 59 -7.54 -28.14 4.31
CA TYR A 59 -8.16 -29.10 5.20
C TYR A 59 -8.41 -28.46 6.56
N LEU A 60 -9.65 -28.50 7.03
CA LEU A 60 -10.05 -27.78 8.24
C LEU A 60 -10.45 -28.71 9.39
N GLU A 61 -11.16 -29.82 9.08
CA GLU A 61 -11.72 -30.70 10.09
C GLU A 61 -12.08 -32.06 9.50
N ASN A 62 -11.84 -33.14 10.26
CA ASN A 62 -12.31 -34.49 9.91
C ASN A 62 -13.64 -34.77 10.59
N LEU A 63 -14.62 -35.29 9.82
CA LEU A 63 -15.94 -35.67 10.26
C LEU A 63 -16.31 -37.04 9.69
N ASP A 64 -15.50 -38.05 9.95
CA ASP A 64 -15.67 -39.44 9.44
C ASP A 64 -15.69 -39.54 7.91
N ASN A 65 -16.87 -39.69 7.32
CA ASN A 65 -17.04 -39.82 5.86
C ASN A 65 -17.01 -38.47 5.11
N TRP A 66 -16.89 -37.36 5.82
CA TRP A 66 -16.84 -36.01 5.28
C TRP A 66 -15.72 -35.26 5.92
N CYS A 67 -15.07 -34.41 5.13
CA CYS A 67 -14.08 -33.43 5.63
C CYS A 67 -14.58 -32.02 5.40
N LYS A 68 -14.36 -31.15 6.36
CA LYS A 68 -14.56 -29.72 6.16
C LYS A 68 -13.34 -29.14 5.49
N VAL A 69 -13.57 -28.47 4.38
CA VAL A 69 -12.50 -27.92 3.54
C VAL A 69 -12.83 -26.53 3.08
N MET A 70 -11.81 -25.82 2.57
CA MET A 70 -11.98 -24.57 1.86
C MET A 70 -11.32 -24.65 0.48
N THR A 71 -12.06 -24.25 -0.55
CA THR A 71 -11.56 -24.19 -1.93
C THR A 71 -10.61 -23.02 -2.15
N ALA A 72 -9.86 -23.04 -3.25
CA ALA A 72 -9.01 -21.91 -3.66
C ALA A 72 -9.80 -20.61 -3.84
N ASP A 73 -11.07 -20.71 -4.27
CA ASP A 73 -11.99 -19.57 -4.40
C ASP A 73 -12.61 -19.12 -3.06
N GLY A 74 -12.24 -19.77 -1.95
CA GLY A 74 -12.66 -19.41 -0.60
C GLY A 74 -14.02 -19.96 -0.15
N TYR A 75 -14.65 -20.89 -0.89
CA TYR A 75 -15.85 -21.57 -0.41
C TYR A 75 -15.50 -22.56 0.70
N THR A 76 -16.07 -22.35 1.88
CA THR A 76 -15.94 -23.30 2.99
C THR A 76 -17.14 -24.23 3.02
N GLY A 77 -16.87 -25.52 2.99
CA GLY A 77 -17.92 -26.55 2.95
C GLY A 77 -17.38 -27.93 3.27
N TYR A 78 -18.11 -28.96 2.83
CA TYR A 78 -17.83 -30.36 3.13
C TYR A 78 -17.67 -31.16 1.84
N ILE A 79 -16.63 -31.97 1.78
CA ILE A 79 -16.34 -32.94 0.70
C ILE A 79 -16.29 -34.35 1.28
N GLN A 80 -16.59 -35.38 0.49
CA GLN A 80 -16.45 -36.76 0.94
C GLN A 80 -14.99 -37.12 1.15
N THR A 81 -14.66 -37.78 2.25
CA THR A 81 -13.28 -38.14 2.61
C THR A 81 -12.64 -39.02 1.51
N GLU A 82 -13.41 -39.84 0.82
CA GLU A 82 -12.93 -40.73 -0.28
C GLU A 82 -12.51 -39.93 -1.53
N ASP A 83 -12.94 -38.67 -1.68
CA ASP A 83 -12.65 -37.87 -2.86
C ASP A 83 -11.32 -37.11 -2.74
N ILE A 84 -10.66 -37.11 -1.58
CA ILE A 84 -9.43 -36.36 -1.32
C ILE A 84 -8.30 -37.25 -0.81
N SER A 85 -7.07 -36.77 -0.93
CA SER A 85 -5.89 -37.41 -0.33
C SER A 85 -5.92 -37.28 1.20
N GLU A 86 -5.09 -38.10 1.88
CA GLU A 86 -4.72 -37.78 3.27
C GLU A 86 -4.21 -36.35 3.34
N PRO A 87 -4.57 -35.61 4.42
CA PRO A 87 -4.09 -34.24 4.60
C PRO A 87 -2.58 -34.20 4.85
N GLU A 88 -1.92 -33.20 4.27
CA GLU A 88 -0.51 -32.93 4.46
C GLU A 88 -0.31 -31.50 4.94
N ALA A 89 0.72 -31.31 5.80
CA ALA A 89 1.04 -29.98 6.29
C ALA A 89 1.49 -29.07 5.13
N ILE A 90 0.96 -27.86 5.11
CA ILE A 90 1.43 -26.84 4.17
C ILE A 90 2.76 -26.32 4.69
N GLU A 91 3.81 -26.31 3.85
CA GLU A 91 5.04 -25.60 4.17
C GLU A 91 4.72 -24.11 4.41
N ALA A 92 5.10 -23.65 5.59
CA ALA A 92 4.90 -22.26 5.97
C ALA A 92 5.53 -21.32 4.92
N ARG A 93 4.71 -20.63 4.17
CA ARG A 93 5.20 -19.55 3.32
C ARG A 93 5.60 -18.40 4.24
N THR A 94 6.87 -18.24 4.49
CA THR A 94 7.35 -17.02 5.13
C THR A 94 6.99 -15.85 4.23
N ALA A 95 6.18 -14.92 4.76
CA ALA A 95 5.95 -13.67 4.08
C ALA A 95 7.32 -13.05 3.75
N LYS A 96 7.52 -12.66 2.50
CA LYS A 96 8.72 -11.94 2.10
C LYS A 96 8.78 -10.70 3.00
N LYS A 97 9.74 -10.66 3.91
CA LYS A 97 10.01 -9.43 4.66
C LYS A 97 10.50 -8.42 3.65
N ASP A 98 9.74 -7.36 3.48
CA ASP A 98 10.23 -6.21 2.73
C ASP A 98 11.50 -5.71 3.42
N SER A 99 12.59 -5.71 2.68
CA SER A 99 13.82 -5.08 3.15
C SER A 99 13.66 -3.58 2.93
N TYR A 100 13.37 -2.86 3.98
CA TYR A 100 13.40 -1.40 3.93
C TYR A 100 14.86 -0.94 3.94
N GLU A 101 15.36 -0.56 2.78
CA GLU A 101 16.64 0.14 2.69
C GLU A 101 16.43 1.58 3.17
N ARG A 102 17.27 1.98 4.12
CA ARG A 102 17.26 3.38 4.59
C ARG A 102 18.22 4.19 3.74
N ILE A 103 17.72 5.25 3.12
CA ILE A 103 18.59 6.27 2.54
C ILE A 103 19.11 7.10 3.70
N THR A 104 20.43 7.06 3.91
CA THR A 104 21.09 7.79 4.99
C THR A 104 22.03 8.86 4.41
N ARG A 105 22.18 9.94 5.13
CA ARG A 105 23.15 11.00 4.84
C ARG A 105 24.31 10.90 5.83
N ASP A 106 25.51 11.27 5.42
CA ASP A 106 26.72 11.33 6.25
C ASP A 106 26.80 12.60 7.10
N HIS A 107 25.82 13.47 6.93
CA HIS A 107 25.71 14.76 7.64
C HIS A 107 24.31 14.94 8.23
N LYS A 108 24.18 15.93 9.14
CA LYS A 108 22.89 16.30 9.70
C LYS A 108 22.07 17.08 8.67
N ILE A 109 20.79 16.70 8.54
CA ILE A 109 19.83 17.45 7.76
C ILE A 109 19.49 18.74 8.52
N ASN A 110 19.68 19.87 7.86
CA ASN A 110 19.28 21.18 8.32
C ASN A 110 18.39 21.81 7.26
N LEU A 111 17.08 21.61 7.45
CA LEU A 111 16.04 21.92 6.48
C LEU A 111 15.39 23.25 6.81
N VAL A 112 15.07 24.01 5.77
CA VAL A 112 14.23 25.22 5.85
C VAL A 112 13.04 25.09 4.90
N TRP A 113 11.86 25.49 5.36
CA TRP A 113 10.69 25.62 4.50
C TRP A 113 10.75 26.93 3.72
N HIS A 114 10.40 26.83 2.43
CA HIS A 114 10.14 28.00 1.60
C HIS A 114 8.68 28.04 1.25
N GLN A 115 7.92 28.97 1.80
CA GLN A 115 6.51 29.13 1.49
C GLN A 115 6.34 29.68 0.07
N SER A 116 5.98 28.81 -0.87
CA SER A 116 5.67 29.15 -2.25
C SER A 116 4.15 29.20 -2.45
N THR A 117 3.64 30.36 -2.81
CA THR A 117 2.19 30.58 -3.03
C THR A 117 1.84 30.76 -4.51
N SER A 118 2.85 30.89 -5.36
CA SER A 118 2.73 31.00 -6.82
C SER A 118 4.05 30.59 -7.47
N THR A 119 4.03 30.41 -8.80
CA THR A 119 5.24 30.12 -9.58
C THR A 119 6.27 31.24 -9.46
N GLU A 120 5.84 32.51 -9.37
CA GLU A 120 6.72 33.66 -9.22
C GLU A 120 7.43 33.69 -7.86
N SER A 121 6.83 33.11 -6.81
CA SER A 121 7.48 33.00 -5.50
C SER A 121 8.75 32.14 -5.52
N ASN A 122 8.89 31.24 -6.49
CA ASN A 122 10.09 30.46 -6.67
C ASN A 122 11.32 31.29 -6.98
N ASP A 123 11.17 32.45 -7.63
CA ASP A 123 12.26 33.36 -8.01
C ASP A 123 12.95 33.96 -6.78
N ALA A 124 12.25 34.03 -5.64
CA ALA A 124 12.81 34.59 -4.40
C ALA A 124 13.80 33.65 -3.69
N MET A 125 13.90 32.38 -4.09
CA MET A 125 14.75 31.38 -3.41
C MET A 125 16.19 31.80 -3.31
N ALA A 126 16.79 32.27 -4.39
CA ALA A 126 18.20 32.65 -4.43
C ALA A 126 18.52 33.80 -3.47
N GLU A 127 17.69 34.85 -3.44
CA GLU A 127 17.85 35.99 -2.53
C GLU A 127 17.65 35.58 -1.07
N MET A 128 16.56 34.82 -0.80
CA MET A 128 16.20 34.36 0.55
C MET A 128 17.31 33.48 1.15
N THR A 129 17.95 32.65 0.36
CA THR A 129 18.96 31.71 0.84
C THR A 129 20.40 32.19 0.75
N ALA A 130 20.66 33.36 0.16
CA ALA A 130 22.00 33.87 -0.11
C ALA A 130 22.89 34.01 1.15
N GLU A 131 22.31 34.41 2.27
CA GLU A 131 23.03 34.62 3.53
C GLU A 131 22.84 33.43 4.52
N MET A 132 22.09 32.42 4.16
CA MET A 132 21.85 31.27 5.05
C MET A 132 23.09 30.37 5.09
N THR A 133 23.63 30.19 6.30
CA THR A 133 24.73 29.25 6.55
C THR A 133 24.24 28.01 7.20
N GLY A 134 24.79 26.83 6.78
CA GLY A 134 24.51 25.55 7.37
C GLY A 134 23.17 24.90 6.92
N VAL A 135 22.36 25.58 6.12
CA VAL A 135 21.18 25.00 5.49
C VAL A 135 21.63 24.14 4.32
N ASN A 136 21.23 22.85 4.32
CA ASN A 136 21.57 21.92 3.27
C ASN A 136 20.35 21.33 2.55
N VAL A 137 19.14 21.56 3.06
CA VAL A 137 17.87 21.17 2.41
C VAL A 137 16.91 22.35 2.39
N ILE A 138 16.29 22.61 1.25
CA ILE A 138 15.19 23.55 1.11
C ILE A 138 13.93 22.75 0.78
N SER A 139 12.84 23.01 1.51
CA SER A 139 11.56 22.34 1.29
C SER A 139 10.50 23.36 0.89
N PRO A 140 10.29 23.57 -0.42
CA PRO A 140 9.25 24.48 -0.90
C PRO A 140 7.87 23.85 -0.79
N THR A 141 6.86 24.64 -0.41
CA THR A 141 5.46 24.21 -0.29
C THR A 141 4.79 24.14 -1.66
N TRP A 142 5.14 23.13 -2.45
CA TRP A 142 4.81 23.06 -3.87
C TRP A 142 3.55 22.29 -4.18
N PHE A 143 3.18 21.32 -3.32
CA PHE A 143 2.13 20.40 -3.63
C PHE A 143 1.02 20.47 -2.59
N SER A 144 -0.23 20.39 -3.05
CA SER A 144 -1.41 20.23 -2.20
C SER A 144 -2.34 19.21 -2.84
N VAL A 145 -2.91 18.29 -2.05
CA VAL A 145 -3.99 17.42 -2.53
C VAL A 145 -5.24 18.27 -2.69
N THR A 146 -5.86 18.26 -3.86
CA THR A 146 -6.91 19.22 -4.22
C THR A 146 -8.32 18.66 -4.22
N ASP A 147 -8.49 17.33 -4.24
CA ASP A 147 -9.79 16.66 -4.27
C ASP A 147 -9.76 15.26 -3.67
N GLU A 148 -10.94 14.68 -3.47
CA GLU A 148 -11.17 13.35 -2.93
C GLU A 148 -10.61 12.21 -3.80
N THR A 149 -10.25 12.48 -5.05
CA THR A 149 -9.66 11.49 -5.96
C THR A 149 -8.14 11.46 -5.90
N GLY A 150 -7.52 12.32 -5.10
CA GLY A 150 -6.06 12.40 -4.96
C GLY A 150 -5.36 13.17 -6.08
N THR A 151 -6.05 14.11 -6.74
CA THR A 151 -5.38 15.06 -7.64
C THR A 151 -4.51 16.00 -6.83
N ILE A 152 -3.28 16.29 -7.29
CA ILE A 152 -2.42 17.28 -6.67
C ILE A 152 -2.30 18.54 -7.54
N SER A 153 -2.16 19.71 -6.89
CA SER A 153 -1.63 20.91 -7.53
C SER A 153 -0.12 20.93 -7.41
N SER A 154 0.56 21.59 -8.34
CA SER A 154 2.02 21.67 -8.36
C SER A 154 2.50 23.09 -8.69
N LEU A 155 3.48 23.58 -7.93
CA LEU A 155 4.27 24.78 -8.20
C LEU A 155 5.74 24.41 -8.46
N ALA A 156 6.05 23.14 -8.67
CA ALA A 156 7.41 22.65 -8.84
C ALA A 156 8.13 23.29 -10.03
N SER A 157 9.43 23.52 -9.88
CA SER A 157 10.25 24.20 -10.87
C SER A 157 11.62 23.56 -10.98
N ALA A 158 11.95 23.07 -12.16
CA ALA A 158 13.28 22.53 -12.46
C ALA A 158 14.39 23.59 -12.37
N ASP A 159 14.10 24.85 -12.73
CA ASP A 159 15.06 25.95 -12.60
C ASP A 159 15.36 26.24 -11.13
N TYR A 160 14.36 26.18 -10.26
CA TYR A 160 14.54 26.29 -8.82
C TYR A 160 15.47 25.20 -8.28
N VAL A 161 15.21 23.93 -8.63
CA VAL A 161 16.04 22.79 -8.20
C VAL A 161 17.47 22.97 -8.67
N LYS A 162 17.67 23.36 -9.92
CA LYS A 162 18.99 23.62 -10.48
C LYS A 162 19.74 24.71 -9.71
N LEU A 163 19.09 25.82 -9.42
CA LEU A 163 19.71 26.93 -8.64
C LEU A 163 20.05 26.51 -7.21
N ALA A 164 19.19 25.70 -6.58
CA ALA A 164 19.45 25.16 -5.25
C ALA A 164 20.67 24.23 -5.25
N HIS A 165 20.78 23.34 -6.25
CA HIS A 165 21.92 22.45 -6.43
C HIS A 165 23.23 23.22 -6.70
N GLU A 166 23.18 24.27 -7.52
CA GLU A 166 24.33 25.17 -7.73
C GLU A 166 24.80 25.84 -6.43
N ALA A 167 23.88 26.06 -5.48
CA ALA A 167 24.17 26.57 -4.15
C ALA A 167 24.49 25.46 -3.12
N GLY A 168 24.61 24.19 -3.55
CA GLY A 168 24.95 23.04 -2.69
C GLY A 168 23.84 22.62 -1.75
N ARG A 169 22.57 22.78 -2.15
CA ARG A 169 21.39 22.44 -1.34
C ARG A 169 20.51 21.42 -2.05
N GLU A 170 20.01 20.43 -1.30
CA GLU A 170 18.97 19.52 -1.76
C GLU A 170 17.59 20.21 -1.75
N VAL A 171 16.67 19.73 -2.61
CA VAL A 171 15.29 20.21 -2.66
C VAL A 171 14.34 19.07 -2.37
N TRP A 172 13.57 19.20 -1.29
CA TRP A 172 12.52 18.24 -0.89
C TRP A 172 11.16 18.92 -1.03
N GLY A 173 10.44 18.62 -2.11
CA GLY A 173 9.12 19.20 -2.35
C GLY A 173 8.12 18.81 -1.26
N LEU A 174 7.48 19.81 -0.64
CA LEU A 174 6.49 19.57 0.40
C LEU A 174 5.11 19.37 -0.20
N ILE A 175 4.38 18.37 0.31
CA ILE A 175 2.95 18.14 0.05
C ILE A 175 2.15 18.30 1.32
N ASP A 176 1.03 19.02 1.22
CA ASP A 176 0.06 19.24 2.29
C ASP A 176 -1.33 18.67 1.99
N ASN A 177 -2.20 18.65 3.03
CA ASN A 177 -3.60 18.24 2.98
C ASN A 177 -4.56 19.38 3.34
N PHE A 178 -4.20 20.65 3.06
CA PHE A 178 -4.97 21.80 3.55
C PHE A 178 -6.22 22.13 2.76
N ASN A 179 -6.46 21.45 1.63
CA ASN A 179 -7.66 21.65 0.85
C ASN A 179 -8.87 20.95 1.47
N GLU A 180 -9.96 21.69 1.72
CA GLU A 180 -11.19 21.17 2.34
C GLU A 180 -11.91 20.10 1.50
N ALA A 181 -11.60 19.96 0.22
CA ALA A 181 -12.16 18.92 -0.64
C ALA A 181 -11.47 17.55 -0.51
N PHE A 182 -10.43 17.46 0.31
CA PHE A 182 -9.72 16.22 0.62
C PHE A 182 -9.82 15.91 2.12
N ASP A 183 -10.31 14.73 2.48
CA ASP A 183 -10.33 14.23 3.87
C ASP A 183 -9.46 12.97 3.96
N GLU A 184 -8.26 13.11 4.53
CA GLU A 184 -7.31 12.02 4.70
C GLU A 184 -7.90 10.81 5.46
N THR A 185 -8.94 11.04 6.25
CA THR A 185 -9.61 9.98 7.05
C THR A 185 -10.39 9.01 6.17
N THR A 186 -11.03 9.54 5.11
CA THR A 186 -11.88 8.75 4.21
C THR A 186 -11.18 8.46 2.89
N ASP A 187 -10.48 9.44 2.32
CA ASP A 187 -9.98 9.34 0.95
C ASP A 187 -8.71 8.50 0.87
N LEU A 188 -7.79 8.61 1.86
CA LEU A 188 -6.62 7.72 1.92
C LEU A 188 -6.96 6.25 2.24
N ALA A 189 -8.21 5.93 2.58
CA ALA A 189 -8.63 4.54 2.71
C ALA A 189 -8.63 3.79 1.37
N TYR A 190 -8.70 4.51 0.25
CA TYR A 190 -8.70 3.93 -1.10
C TYR A 190 -7.29 3.83 -1.67
N ALA A 191 -6.90 2.65 -2.15
CA ALA A 191 -5.60 2.44 -2.79
C ALA A 191 -5.46 3.28 -4.07
N SER A 192 -6.52 3.44 -4.84
CA SER A 192 -6.55 4.25 -6.05
C SER A 192 -6.19 5.71 -5.78
N VAL A 193 -6.67 6.27 -4.66
CA VAL A 193 -6.35 7.65 -4.24
C VAL A 193 -4.88 7.76 -3.84
N ARG A 194 -4.39 6.84 -2.98
CA ARG A 194 -2.99 6.82 -2.56
C ARG A 194 -2.04 6.66 -3.74
N SER A 195 -2.32 5.70 -4.63
CA SER A 195 -1.52 5.47 -5.84
C SER A 195 -1.46 6.70 -6.73
N ARG A 196 -2.59 7.38 -6.93
CA ARG A 196 -2.66 8.58 -7.77
C ARG A 196 -1.83 9.73 -7.20
N ILE A 197 -1.89 9.97 -5.88
CA ILE A 197 -1.04 10.99 -5.22
C ILE A 197 0.44 10.63 -5.43
N ILE A 198 0.82 9.38 -5.16
CA ILE A 198 2.21 8.91 -5.24
C ILE A 198 2.74 9.02 -6.68
N GLU A 199 1.99 8.57 -7.67
CA GLU A 199 2.39 8.64 -9.08
C GLU A 199 2.65 10.08 -9.54
N GLN A 200 1.78 11.02 -9.17
CA GLN A 200 1.94 12.43 -9.51
C GLN A 200 3.16 13.04 -8.83
N LEU A 201 3.34 12.80 -7.51
CA LEU A 201 4.50 13.30 -6.77
C LEU A 201 5.83 12.81 -7.35
N LEU A 202 5.92 11.50 -7.66
CA LEU A 202 7.13 10.92 -8.20
C LEU A 202 7.41 11.38 -9.63
N ALA A 203 6.36 11.61 -10.43
CA ALA A 203 6.51 12.20 -11.77
C ALA A 203 7.05 13.63 -11.69
N GLU A 204 6.54 14.45 -10.77
CA GLU A 204 7.03 15.83 -10.53
C GLU A 204 8.47 15.82 -10.01
N ALA A 205 8.78 14.93 -9.05
CA ALA A 205 10.12 14.78 -8.50
C ALA A 205 11.14 14.44 -9.59
N ALA A 206 10.81 13.48 -10.44
CA ALA A 206 11.66 13.07 -11.55
C ALA A 206 11.81 14.18 -12.61
N SER A 207 10.72 14.89 -12.95
CA SER A 207 10.72 15.93 -13.99
C SER A 207 11.56 17.15 -13.60
N CYS A 208 11.55 17.49 -12.30
CA CYS A 208 12.30 18.65 -11.75
C CYS A 208 13.68 18.28 -11.21
N GLY A 209 13.98 16.99 -11.01
CA GLY A 209 15.24 16.52 -10.43
C GLY A 209 15.34 16.80 -8.93
N MET A 210 14.21 16.67 -8.20
CA MET A 210 14.18 16.81 -6.74
C MET A 210 14.95 15.68 -6.03
N ASP A 211 15.39 15.93 -4.79
CA ASP A 211 16.18 15.01 -3.98
C ASP A 211 15.34 14.26 -2.93
N GLY A 212 14.10 14.69 -2.73
CA GLY A 212 13.20 14.08 -1.77
C GLY A 212 11.81 14.71 -1.74
N ILE A 213 10.96 14.10 -0.89
CA ILE A 213 9.59 14.56 -0.63
C ILE A 213 9.43 14.79 0.86
N ASN A 214 8.82 15.89 1.25
CA ASN A 214 8.43 16.22 2.62
C ASN A 214 6.89 16.13 2.73
N VAL A 215 6.39 15.23 3.54
CA VAL A 215 4.93 15.07 3.76
C VAL A 215 4.54 15.86 5.00
N ASP A 216 3.69 16.86 4.81
CA ASP A 216 3.23 17.80 5.84
C ASP A 216 1.70 17.74 5.99
N PHE A 217 1.18 16.53 6.25
CA PHE A 217 -0.23 16.34 6.53
C PHE A 217 -0.52 16.68 8.00
N GLU A 218 -1.39 17.64 8.22
CA GLU A 218 -1.75 18.15 9.53
C GLU A 218 -3.17 17.75 9.94
N ASN A 219 -3.48 17.94 11.24
CA ASN A 219 -4.80 17.73 11.84
C ASN A 219 -5.40 16.33 11.62
N LEU A 220 -4.55 15.32 11.54
CA LEU A 220 -4.94 13.93 11.32
C LEU A 220 -5.90 13.44 12.40
N LYS A 221 -7.06 12.92 11.99
CA LYS A 221 -8.01 12.27 12.91
C LYS A 221 -7.54 10.85 13.23
N GLU A 222 -7.84 10.38 14.43
CA GLU A 222 -7.45 9.05 14.89
C GLU A 222 -7.88 7.94 13.91
N ALA A 223 -9.09 8.04 13.35
CA ALA A 223 -9.60 7.09 12.36
C ALA A 223 -8.81 7.08 11.05
N GLY A 224 -8.17 8.20 10.67
CA GLY A 224 -7.36 8.32 9.45
C GLY A 224 -5.91 7.83 9.61
N ILE A 225 -5.42 7.69 10.85
CA ILE A 225 -4.02 7.31 11.10
C ILE A 225 -3.60 6.02 10.39
N PRO A 226 -4.39 4.92 10.39
CA PRO A 226 -4.00 3.70 9.69
C PRO A 226 -3.82 3.91 8.18
N HIS A 227 -4.69 4.73 7.56
CA HIS A 227 -4.66 5.03 6.12
C HIS A 227 -3.47 5.92 5.77
N TYR A 228 -3.19 6.91 6.60
CA TYR A 228 -2.01 7.76 6.46
C TYR A 228 -0.70 6.96 6.60
N LEU A 229 -0.61 6.08 7.59
CA LEU A 229 0.55 5.20 7.74
C LEU A 229 0.74 4.27 6.54
N GLN A 230 -0.35 3.79 5.94
CA GLN A 230 -0.29 2.98 4.73
C GLN A 230 0.18 3.82 3.53
N PHE A 231 -0.34 5.03 3.37
CA PHE A 231 0.14 5.98 2.36
C PHE A 231 1.66 6.22 2.48
N LEU A 232 2.17 6.48 3.70
CA LEU A 232 3.60 6.67 3.92
C LEU A 232 4.43 5.43 3.57
N ARG A 233 3.95 4.22 3.85
CA ARG A 233 4.64 2.98 3.48
C ARG A 233 4.74 2.82 1.97
N GLU A 234 3.66 3.06 1.27
CA GLU A 234 3.59 2.96 -0.19
C GLU A 234 4.45 4.04 -0.85
N LEU A 235 4.33 5.30 -0.41
CA LEU A 235 5.15 6.40 -0.90
C LEU A 235 6.64 6.16 -0.67
N THR A 236 7.03 5.76 0.55
CA THR A 236 8.44 5.49 0.88
C THR A 236 9.01 4.38 0.00
N SER A 237 8.26 3.28 -0.18
CA SER A 237 8.71 2.18 -1.03
C SER A 237 8.90 2.61 -2.48
N ALA A 238 7.97 3.39 -3.02
CA ALA A 238 8.01 3.87 -4.40
C ALA A 238 9.09 4.95 -4.62
N ALA A 239 9.29 5.85 -3.65
CA ALA A 239 10.32 6.88 -3.68
C ALA A 239 11.73 6.27 -3.61
N HIS A 240 11.97 5.34 -2.67
CA HIS A 240 13.26 4.65 -2.56
C HIS A 240 13.64 3.86 -3.82
N ALA A 241 12.66 3.31 -4.55
CA ALA A 241 12.91 2.67 -5.85
C ALA A 241 13.44 3.64 -6.90
N GLN A 242 13.28 4.95 -6.70
CA GLN A 242 13.79 6.04 -7.55
C GLN A 242 14.97 6.81 -6.91
N ASN A 243 15.49 6.34 -5.79
CA ASN A 243 16.56 6.98 -4.98
C ASN A 243 16.16 8.36 -4.40
N LEU A 244 14.89 8.53 -4.10
CA LEU A 244 14.34 9.71 -3.42
C LEU A 244 14.18 9.44 -1.93
#